data_603a9e18f1db177b5e96a43f540a2749
#
_entry.id   603a9e18f1db177b5e96a43f540a2749
#
_cell.length_a   1.000
_cell.length_b   1.000
_cell.length_c   1.000
_cell.angle_alpha   90.00
_cell.angle_beta   90.00
_cell.angle_gamma   90.00
#
_symmetry.space_group_name_H-M   'P 1'
#
loop_
_entity.id
_entity.type
_entity.pdbx_description
1 polymer ?
#
loop_
_entity_poly.entity_id
_entity_poly.type
_entity_poly.pdbx_seq_one_letter_code
_entity_poly.pdbx_strand_id
1 'polypeptide(L)'
;MNNPAQFADQPFNKRIEGMGDLAEGVFEGWCGVNYVRYGLNRPPLAMWKLPLRIRHTPDYLTSDYLVEVQGFGRKQIVQMKLDKWKSLLWWDRNVMPVRLFLHDSHNDRQLMFPIKKLRPLIDNAEVRKFPEGNEYYALSAGEVWSLLG
;
A
#
# COMPACT_ATOMS: atom_id res chain seq x y z
N MET A 1 -7.62 24.32 -5.31
CA MET A 1 -6.93 23.04 -5.12
C MET A 1 -6.14 23.08 -3.83
N ASN A 2 -6.40 22.15 -2.92
CA ASN A 2 -5.65 22.09 -1.68
C ASN A 2 -4.19 21.83 -1.98
N ASN A 3 -3.34 22.72 -1.51
CA ASN A 3 -1.91 22.57 -1.65
C ASN A 3 -1.45 21.43 -0.73
N PRO A 4 -0.95 20.30 -1.25
CA PRO A 4 -0.44 19.23 -0.40
C PRO A 4 0.58 19.69 0.62
N ALA A 5 1.30 20.78 0.32
CA ALA A 5 2.27 21.34 1.24
C ALA A 5 1.66 21.85 2.54
N GLN A 6 0.38 22.21 2.55
CA GLN A 6 -0.29 22.64 3.78
C GLN A 6 -0.47 21.52 4.79
N PHE A 7 -0.53 20.27 4.30
CA PHE A 7 -0.58 19.10 5.18
C PHE A 7 0.82 18.65 5.56
N ALA A 8 1.80 19.10 4.84
CA ALA A 8 3.19 18.75 5.04
C ALA A 8 3.87 19.56 6.16
N ASP A 9 3.16 20.52 6.77
CA ASP A 9 3.66 21.27 7.92
C ASP A 9 3.84 20.41 9.16
N GLN A 10 3.30 19.18 9.13
CA GLN A 10 3.53 18.21 10.19
C GLN A 10 4.60 17.22 9.74
N PRO A 11 5.78 17.24 10.36
CA PRO A 11 6.91 16.40 9.93
C PRO A 11 6.58 14.92 9.83
N PHE A 12 5.66 14.43 10.66
CA PHE A 12 5.22 13.05 10.66
C PHE A 12 4.40 12.72 9.41
N ASN A 13 3.42 13.56 9.08
CA ASN A 13 2.59 13.36 7.91
C ASN A 13 3.43 13.44 6.63
N LYS A 14 4.40 14.34 6.60
CA LYS A 14 5.29 14.51 5.45
C LYS A 14 6.11 13.24 5.17
N ARG A 15 6.57 12.54 6.21
CA ARG A 15 7.35 11.30 6.03
C ARG A 15 6.51 10.14 5.53
N ILE A 16 5.27 10.03 6.00
CA ILE A 16 4.36 8.97 5.60
C ILE A 16 3.80 9.23 4.22
N GLU A 17 3.38 10.47 3.95
CA GLU A 17 2.78 10.86 2.68
C GLU A 17 3.80 10.91 1.54
N GLY A 18 5.06 11.22 1.82
CA GLY A 18 6.09 11.37 0.80
C GLY A 18 6.24 10.14 -0.09
N MET A 19 6.34 8.94 0.48
CA MET A 19 6.42 7.70 -0.29
C MET A 19 5.09 7.25 -0.85
N GLY A 20 4.01 7.41 -0.09
CA GLY A 20 2.67 7.07 -0.53
C GLY A 20 2.24 7.91 -1.72
N ASP A 21 2.41 9.23 -1.63
CA ASP A 21 2.05 10.15 -2.71
C ASP A 21 2.89 9.91 -3.97
N LEU A 22 4.17 9.63 -3.82
CA LEU A 22 5.03 9.30 -4.94
C LEU A 22 4.58 8.02 -5.63
N ALA A 23 4.32 6.96 -4.86
CA ALA A 23 3.90 5.68 -5.40
C ALA A 23 2.52 5.79 -6.09
N GLU A 24 1.59 6.53 -5.50
CA GLU A 24 0.28 6.79 -6.10
C GLU A 24 0.41 7.55 -7.42
N GLY A 25 1.25 8.58 -7.46
CA GLY A 25 1.51 9.31 -8.69
C GLY A 25 2.09 8.43 -9.78
N VAL A 26 3.01 7.54 -9.43
CA VAL A 26 3.59 6.57 -10.39
C VAL A 26 2.52 5.61 -10.89
N PHE A 27 1.67 5.09 -9.98
CA PHE A 27 0.58 4.21 -10.38
C PHE A 27 -0.35 4.89 -11.38
N GLU A 28 -0.76 6.12 -11.10
CA GLU A 28 -1.70 6.85 -11.95
C GLU A 28 -1.16 7.07 -13.37
N GLY A 29 0.15 7.31 -13.50
CA GLY A 29 0.78 7.44 -14.80
C GLY A 29 1.07 6.11 -15.49
N TRP A 30 1.18 5.03 -14.73
CA TRP A 30 1.61 3.72 -15.23
C TRP A 30 0.46 2.78 -15.60
N CYS A 31 -0.69 2.87 -14.90
CA CYS A 31 -1.67 1.79 -14.91
C CYS A 31 -2.32 1.49 -16.26
N GLY A 32 -2.41 2.45 -17.16
CA GLY A 32 -2.92 2.24 -18.52
C GLY A 32 -4.40 1.91 -18.64
N VAL A 33 -5.13 1.82 -17.53
CA VAL A 33 -6.58 1.55 -17.51
C VAL A 33 -7.29 2.66 -16.76
N ASN A 34 -8.60 2.77 -16.96
CA ASN A 34 -9.40 3.73 -16.22
C ASN A 34 -9.46 3.36 -14.74
N TYR A 35 -9.29 4.35 -13.88
CA TYR A 35 -9.34 4.19 -12.43
C TYR A 35 -10.08 5.35 -11.79
N VAL A 36 -10.55 5.11 -10.56
CA VAL A 36 -11.01 6.19 -9.67
C VAL A 36 -10.37 5.96 -8.31
N ARG A 37 -10.15 7.03 -7.56
CA ARG A 37 -9.71 6.93 -6.17
C ARG A 37 -10.86 6.35 -5.35
N TYR A 38 -10.54 5.36 -4.53
CA TYR A 38 -11.56 4.62 -3.79
C TYR A 38 -11.31 4.63 -2.29
N GLY A 39 -10.06 4.54 -1.88
CA GLY A 39 -9.67 4.49 -0.48
C GLY A 39 -9.97 5.76 0.29
N LEU A 40 -9.83 5.67 1.61
CA LEU A 40 -10.02 6.81 2.49
C LEU A 40 -8.92 7.83 2.25
N ASN A 41 -9.32 9.00 1.77
CA ASN A 41 -8.40 10.10 1.51
C ASN A 41 -8.68 11.22 2.53
N ARG A 42 -7.93 11.20 3.63
CA ARG A 42 -7.98 12.24 4.66
C ARG A 42 -9.40 12.52 5.14
N PRO A 43 -10.10 11.53 5.71
CA PRO A 43 -11.45 11.73 6.22
C PRO A 43 -11.45 12.76 7.37
N PRO A 44 -12.55 13.50 7.56
CA PRO A 44 -12.61 14.53 8.60
C PRO A 44 -12.74 13.98 10.02
N LEU A 45 -12.52 12.68 10.21
CA LEU A 45 -12.62 12.02 11.50
C LEU A 45 -11.36 11.19 11.78
N ALA A 46 -11.16 10.87 13.05
CA ALA A 46 -10.01 10.08 13.46
C ALA A 46 -10.08 8.67 12.87
N MET A 47 -9.06 8.31 12.12
CA MET A 47 -8.98 7.00 11.43
C MET A 47 -9.08 5.82 12.39
N TRP A 48 -8.53 5.95 13.60
CA TRP A 48 -8.57 4.90 14.60
C TRP A 48 -9.98 4.57 15.12
N LYS A 49 -10.96 5.43 14.86
CA LYS A 49 -12.36 5.17 15.19
C LYS A 49 -13.07 4.28 14.17
N LEU A 50 -12.45 4.06 13.01
CA LEU A 50 -13.03 3.24 11.95
C LEU A 50 -12.64 1.77 12.14
N PRO A 51 -13.52 0.84 11.74
CA PRO A 51 -13.14 -0.57 11.68
C PRO A 51 -11.89 -0.76 10.80
N LEU A 52 -11.06 -1.75 11.15
CA LEU A 52 -9.81 -2.00 10.42
C LEU A 52 -10.03 -2.17 8.92
N ARG A 53 -11.07 -2.89 8.51
CA ARG A 53 -11.35 -3.11 7.09
C ARG A 53 -11.58 -1.81 6.34
N ILE A 54 -12.29 -0.88 6.96
CA ILE A 54 -12.58 0.42 6.36
C ILE A 54 -11.30 1.27 6.31
N ARG A 55 -10.49 1.24 7.38
CA ARG A 55 -9.20 1.94 7.39
C ARG A 55 -8.27 1.46 6.28
N HIS A 56 -8.36 0.19 5.91
CA HIS A 56 -7.53 -0.42 4.87
C HIS A 56 -8.29 -0.61 3.55
N THR A 57 -9.29 0.24 3.28
CA THR A 57 -9.93 0.27 1.97
C THR A 57 -8.87 0.51 0.90
N PRO A 58 -8.83 -0.33 -0.16
CA PRO A 58 -7.84 -0.15 -1.22
C PRO A 58 -7.89 1.22 -1.86
N ASP A 59 -6.76 1.70 -2.35
CA ASP A 59 -6.60 3.09 -2.82
C ASP A 59 -7.37 3.40 -4.10
N TYR A 60 -7.50 2.42 -5.00
CA TYR A 60 -8.09 2.64 -6.33
C TYR A 60 -9.07 1.55 -6.70
N LEU A 61 -10.06 1.94 -7.49
CA LEU A 61 -11.02 1.04 -8.14
C LEU A 61 -10.82 1.12 -9.65
N THR A 62 -10.70 -0.03 -10.29
CA THR A 62 -10.77 -0.17 -11.75
C THR A 62 -12.02 -0.96 -12.11
N SER A 63 -12.24 -1.24 -13.39
CA SER A 63 -13.40 -2.04 -13.81
C SER A 63 -13.35 -3.49 -13.30
N ASP A 64 -12.15 -4.05 -13.10
CA ASP A 64 -11.99 -5.48 -12.86
C ASP A 64 -11.35 -5.81 -11.51
N TYR A 65 -10.71 -4.84 -10.85
CA TYR A 65 -9.98 -5.08 -9.60
C TYR A 65 -9.78 -3.80 -8.80
N LEU A 66 -9.52 -3.99 -7.53
CA LEU A 66 -9.07 -2.92 -6.62
C LEU A 66 -7.54 -2.91 -6.58
N VAL A 67 -6.96 -1.75 -6.30
CA VAL A 67 -5.51 -1.62 -6.19
C VAL A 67 -5.13 -0.96 -4.88
N GLU A 68 -4.25 -1.61 -4.15
CA GLU A 68 -3.56 -1.02 -3.02
C GLU A 68 -2.17 -0.60 -3.49
N VAL A 69 -1.79 0.64 -3.23
CA VAL A 69 -0.51 1.21 -3.66
C VAL A 69 0.42 1.34 -2.47
N GLN A 70 1.65 0.87 -2.62
CA GLN A 70 2.65 0.97 -1.59
C GLN A 70 4.02 1.30 -2.19
N GLY A 71 4.71 2.27 -1.57
CA GLY A 71 6.07 2.62 -1.93
C GLY A 71 7.08 2.11 -0.92
N PHE A 72 8.31 1.92 -1.35
CA PHE A 72 9.44 1.65 -0.48
C PHE A 72 10.71 2.21 -1.14
N GLY A 73 11.79 2.23 -0.39
CA GLY A 73 13.00 2.89 -0.87
C GLY A 73 14.28 2.13 -0.55
N ARG A 74 15.28 2.88 -0.13
CA ARG A 74 16.68 2.46 -0.03
C ARG A 74 16.91 1.17 0.76
N LYS A 75 16.14 0.90 1.81
CA LYS A 75 16.30 -0.30 2.63
C LYS A 75 15.89 -1.57 1.90
N GLN A 76 15.16 -1.44 0.79
CA GLN A 76 14.70 -2.58 -0.01
C GLN A 76 13.87 -3.58 0.79
N ILE A 77 13.05 -3.06 1.71
CA ILE A 77 12.12 -3.83 2.52
C ILE A 77 10.72 -3.35 2.22
N VAL A 78 9.86 -4.28 1.82
CA VAL A 78 8.42 -4.04 1.71
C VAL A 78 7.80 -4.37 3.05
N GLN A 79 7.16 -3.39 3.67
CA GLN A 79 6.57 -3.53 5.00
C GLN A 79 5.06 -3.73 4.86
N MET A 80 4.59 -4.94 5.04
CA MET A 80 3.15 -5.24 5.00
C MET A 80 2.64 -5.39 6.42
N LYS A 81 1.86 -4.42 6.91
CA LYS A 81 1.25 -4.51 8.24
C LYS A 81 0.35 -5.74 8.32
N LEU A 82 0.39 -6.44 9.46
CA LEU A 82 -0.42 -7.64 9.66
C LEU A 82 -1.91 -7.35 9.48
N ASP A 83 -2.39 -6.27 10.08
CA ASP A 83 -3.80 -5.88 9.98
C ASP A 83 -4.19 -5.52 8.55
N LYS A 84 -3.31 -4.85 7.84
CA LYS A 84 -3.53 -4.50 6.43
C LYS A 84 -3.62 -5.74 5.56
N TRP A 85 -2.71 -6.69 5.76
CA TRP A 85 -2.72 -7.96 5.04
C TRP A 85 -4.06 -8.68 5.19
N LYS A 86 -4.54 -8.82 6.43
CA LYS A 86 -5.83 -9.45 6.71
C LYS A 86 -6.98 -8.71 6.05
N SER A 87 -6.96 -7.38 6.11
CA SER A 87 -8.01 -6.54 5.53
C SER A 87 -8.03 -6.66 4.00
N LEU A 88 -6.88 -6.62 3.36
CA LEU A 88 -6.79 -6.72 1.90
C LEU A 88 -7.27 -8.10 1.41
N LEU A 89 -6.96 -9.17 2.14
CA LEU A 89 -7.49 -10.49 1.82
C LEU A 89 -9.01 -10.55 1.96
N TRP A 90 -9.55 -9.86 2.96
CA TRP A 90 -10.99 -9.76 3.12
C TRP A 90 -11.65 -9.04 1.93
N TRP A 91 -11.07 -7.91 1.49
CA TRP A 91 -11.53 -7.18 0.31
C TRP A 91 -11.46 -8.04 -0.95
N ASP A 92 -10.36 -8.75 -1.12
CA ASP A 92 -10.15 -9.65 -2.26
C ASP A 92 -11.21 -10.74 -2.34
N ARG A 93 -11.58 -11.29 -1.19
CA ARG A 93 -12.57 -12.38 -1.11
C ARG A 93 -14.00 -11.91 -1.22
N ASN A 94 -14.33 -10.77 -0.61
CA ASN A 94 -15.72 -10.38 -0.36
C ASN A 94 -16.24 -9.27 -1.26
N VAL A 95 -15.36 -8.52 -1.90
CA VAL A 95 -15.76 -7.36 -2.71
C VAL A 95 -15.33 -7.55 -4.15
N MET A 96 -14.01 -7.57 -4.40
CA MET A 96 -13.45 -7.60 -5.75
C MET A 96 -11.98 -8.00 -5.66
N PRO A 97 -11.42 -8.66 -6.68
CA PRO A 97 -9.99 -8.98 -6.65
C PRO A 97 -9.14 -7.76 -6.33
N VAL A 98 -8.16 -7.95 -5.46
CA VAL A 98 -7.24 -6.89 -5.05
C VAL A 98 -5.87 -7.15 -5.66
N ARG A 99 -5.28 -6.13 -6.26
CA ARG A 99 -3.89 -6.13 -6.69
C ARG A 99 -3.07 -5.20 -5.81
N LEU A 100 -1.84 -5.59 -5.56
CA LEU A 100 -0.86 -4.75 -4.89
C LEU A 100 0.03 -4.13 -5.95
N PHE A 101 0.15 -2.80 -5.93
CA PHE A 101 1.11 -2.07 -6.75
C PHE A 101 2.24 -1.60 -5.86
N LEU A 102 3.46 -2.02 -6.19
CA LEU A 102 4.66 -1.62 -5.47
C LEU A 102 5.52 -0.69 -6.32
N HIS A 103 5.95 0.40 -5.74
CA HIS A 103 6.91 1.28 -6.35
C HIS A 103 8.20 1.32 -5.52
N ASP A 104 9.29 0.92 -6.16
CA ASP A 104 10.63 1.00 -5.61
C ASP A 104 11.26 2.32 -6.05
N SER A 105 11.26 3.30 -5.16
CA SER A 105 11.81 4.62 -5.47
C SER A 105 13.32 4.65 -5.57
N HIS A 106 14.00 3.66 -5.01
CA HIS A 106 15.47 3.58 -5.05
C HIS A 106 15.97 3.09 -6.41
N ASN A 107 15.31 2.08 -6.98
CA ASN A 107 15.70 1.49 -8.26
C ASN A 107 14.79 1.92 -9.41
N ASP A 108 13.85 2.82 -9.16
CA ASP A 108 12.88 3.31 -10.14
C ASP A 108 12.21 2.19 -10.91
N ARG A 109 11.60 1.27 -10.17
CA ARG A 109 10.88 0.14 -10.75
C ARG A 109 9.53 -0.06 -10.05
N GLN A 110 8.59 -0.65 -10.77
CA GLN A 110 7.27 -0.92 -10.25
C GLN A 110 6.81 -2.31 -10.66
N LEU A 111 5.86 -2.83 -9.89
CA LEU A 111 5.33 -4.16 -10.07
C LEU A 111 3.90 -4.20 -9.56
N MET A 112 3.00 -4.80 -10.31
CA MET A 112 1.62 -5.01 -9.87
C MET A 112 1.25 -6.48 -10.00
N PHE A 113 0.62 -7.04 -8.97
CA PHE A 113 0.26 -8.45 -8.94
C PHE A 113 -0.95 -8.68 -8.03
N PRO A 114 -1.70 -9.78 -8.24
CA PRO A 114 -2.77 -10.16 -7.33
C PRO A 114 -2.24 -10.34 -5.91
N ILE A 115 -2.91 -9.74 -4.93
CA ILE A 115 -2.45 -9.74 -3.53
C ILE A 115 -2.19 -11.16 -3.00
N LYS A 116 -2.99 -12.13 -3.41
CA LYS A 116 -2.84 -13.52 -2.98
C LYS A 116 -1.50 -14.14 -3.36
N LYS A 117 -0.86 -13.66 -4.40
CA LYS A 117 0.43 -14.19 -4.84
C LYS A 117 1.57 -13.86 -3.89
N LEU A 118 1.34 -12.95 -2.96
CA LEU A 118 2.31 -12.61 -1.94
C LEU A 118 2.34 -13.64 -0.79
N ARG A 119 1.33 -14.49 -0.70
CA ARG A 119 1.18 -15.43 0.41
C ARG A 119 2.41 -16.28 0.72
N PRO A 120 3.11 -16.89 -0.24
CA PRO A 120 4.30 -17.68 0.10
C PRO A 120 5.38 -16.87 0.80
N LEU A 121 5.54 -15.60 0.46
CA LEU A 121 6.50 -14.72 1.13
C LEU A 121 6.01 -14.30 2.49
N ILE A 122 4.71 -14.02 2.64
CA ILE A 122 4.10 -13.66 3.93
C ILE A 122 4.23 -14.82 4.92
N ASP A 123 3.97 -16.04 4.48
CA ASP A 123 4.00 -17.22 5.37
C ASP A 123 5.40 -17.49 5.93
N ASN A 124 6.45 -17.04 5.26
CA ASN A 124 7.84 -17.21 5.69
C ASN A 124 8.49 -15.92 6.16
N ALA A 125 7.73 -14.84 6.24
CA ALA A 125 8.29 -13.53 6.55
C ALA A 125 8.64 -13.38 8.03
N GLU A 126 9.70 -12.61 8.29
CA GLU A 126 9.99 -12.13 9.62
C GLU A 126 8.95 -11.08 10.02
N VAL A 127 8.46 -11.18 11.26
CA VAL A 127 7.55 -10.17 11.82
C VAL A 127 8.36 -9.20 12.66
N ARG A 128 8.23 -7.92 12.37
CA ARG A 128 8.89 -6.83 13.09
C ARG A 128 7.85 -5.88 13.67
N LYS A 129 8.27 -5.01 14.57
CA LYS A 129 7.39 -3.99 15.15
C LYS A 129 7.85 -2.59 14.76
N PHE A 130 6.87 -1.74 14.47
CA PHE A 130 7.12 -0.30 14.40
C PHE A 130 7.34 0.25 15.82
N PRO A 131 7.97 1.42 15.96
CA PRO A 131 8.16 2.03 17.29
C PRO A 131 6.86 2.23 18.06
N GLU A 132 5.74 2.46 17.38
CA GLU A 132 4.42 2.62 17.98
C GLU A 132 3.75 1.30 18.38
N GLY A 133 4.37 0.14 18.10
CA GLY A 133 3.91 -1.18 18.51
C GLY A 133 3.19 -2.01 17.47
N ASN A 134 2.76 -1.42 16.35
CA ASN A 134 2.15 -2.18 15.26
C ASN A 134 3.16 -3.16 14.66
N GLU A 135 2.66 -4.32 14.25
CA GLU A 135 3.50 -5.35 13.63
C GLU A 135 3.37 -5.35 12.11
N TYR A 136 4.44 -5.76 11.46
CA TYR A 136 4.47 -5.88 10.01
C TYR A 136 5.34 -7.06 9.57
N TYR A 137 4.97 -7.62 8.42
CA TYR A 137 5.82 -8.57 7.73
C TYR A 137 6.90 -7.80 6.98
N ALA A 138 8.17 -8.16 7.21
CA ALA A 138 9.30 -7.57 6.51
C ALA A 138 9.65 -8.44 5.31
N LEU A 139 9.36 -7.96 4.11
CA LEU A 139 9.60 -8.71 2.88
C LEU A 139 10.79 -8.11 2.13
N SER A 140 11.72 -8.95 1.70
CA SER A 140 12.81 -8.51 0.85
C SER A 140 12.29 -8.13 -0.53
N ALA A 141 12.61 -6.93 -0.99
CA ALA A 141 12.23 -6.50 -2.34
C ALA A 141 12.80 -7.43 -3.41
N GLY A 142 14.02 -7.91 -3.22
CA GLY A 142 14.63 -8.88 -4.14
C GLY A 142 13.82 -10.15 -4.26
N GLU A 143 13.33 -10.69 -3.15
CA GLU A 143 12.49 -11.89 -3.16
C GLU A 143 11.14 -11.64 -3.85
N VAL A 144 10.54 -10.47 -3.61
CA VAL A 144 9.26 -10.11 -4.25
C VAL A 144 9.44 -10.06 -5.77
N TRP A 145 10.46 -9.35 -6.25
CA TRP A 145 10.71 -9.27 -7.70
C TRP A 145 11.12 -10.60 -8.30
N SER A 146 11.86 -11.41 -7.56
CA SER A 146 12.25 -12.74 -8.02
C SER A 146 11.05 -13.67 -8.20
N LEU A 147 10.07 -13.57 -7.30
CA LEU A 147 8.88 -14.42 -7.37
C LEU A 147 7.83 -13.89 -8.34
N LEU A 148 7.63 -12.57 -8.39
CA LEU A 148 6.46 -11.96 -9.03
C LEU A 148 6.81 -10.99 -10.17
N GLY A 149 8.07 -10.68 -10.31
CA GLY A 149 8.55 -9.79 -11.37
C GLY A 149 8.61 -10.38 -12.75
#